data_e0124594c2b7cca96d6f0ecd2a736395
#
_entry.id   e0124594c2b7cca96d6f0ecd2a736395
#
_cell.length_a   1.000
_cell.length_b   1.000
_cell.length_c   1.000
_cell.angle_alpha   90.00
_cell.angle_beta   90.00
_cell.angle_gamma   90.00
#
_symmetry.space_group_name_H-M   'P 1'
#
loop_
_entity.id
_entity.type
_entity.pdbx_description
1 polymer ?
#
loop_
_entity_poly.entity_id
_entity_poly.type
_entity_poly.pdbx_seq_one_letter_code
_entity_poly.pdbx_strand_id
1 'polypeptide(L)' 'MPRICLVLETEEESGSDSLIQLLDQAKETTGVPDFLFCLDSGCIDYDHLWLTSSLRGVAMLDIQVKIA' A
#
# COMPACT_ATOMS: atom_id res chain seq x y z
N MET A 1 -19.05 16.57 8.53
CA MET A 1 -17.81 16.27 7.81
C MET A 1 -17.30 14.91 8.28
N PRO A 2 -16.95 14.00 7.38
CA PRO A 2 -16.41 12.71 7.78
C PRO A 2 -15.05 12.87 8.45
N ARG A 3 -14.72 11.93 9.32
CA ARG A 3 -13.38 11.85 9.90
C ARG A 3 -12.41 11.31 8.86
N ILE A 4 -11.29 11.98 8.69
CA ILE A 4 -10.24 11.58 7.74
C ILE A 4 -8.95 11.35 8.54
N CYS A 5 -8.32 10.21 8.27
CA CYS A 5 -7.01 9.89 8.79
C CYS A 5 -6.04 9.73 7.61
N LEU A 6 -4.94 10.46 7.62
CA LEU A 6 -3.90 10.37 6.62
C LEU A 6 -2.77 9.51 7.15
N VAL A 7 -2.40 8.48 6.41
CA VAL A 7 -1.27 7.60 6.70
C VAL A 7 -0.21 7.82 5.63
N LEU A 8 0.99 8.22 6.04
CA LEU A 8 2.13 8.39 5.15
C LEU A 8 3.13 7.27 5.42
N GLU A 9 3.41 6.49 4.40
CA GLU A 9 4.32 5.36 4.47
C GLU A 9 5.56 5.61 3.61
N THR A 10 6.73 5.24 4.12
CA THR A 10 8.02 5.44 3.44
C THR A 10 8.73 4.15 3.07
N GLU A 11 8.16 2.99 3.38
CA GLU A 11 8.76 1.67 3.14
C GLU A 11 8.03 0.84 2.09
N GLU A 12 7.05 1.40 1.38
CA GLU A 12 6.23 0.63 0.45
C GLU A 12 7.08 -0.05 -0.63
N GLU A 13 8.04 0.66 -1.20
CA GLU A 13 8.91 0.16 -2.25
C GLU A 13 9.91 -0.93 -1.76
N SER A 14 10.09 -1.05 -0.46
CA SER A 14 10.92 -2.09 0.15
C SER A 14 10.11 -3.18 0.86
N GLY A 15 8.79 -3.22 0.65
CA GLY A 15 7.92 -4.29 1.13
C GLY A 15 7.11 -3.98 2.37
N SER A 16 7.10 -2.75 2.85
CA SER A 16 6.29 -2.30 3.99
C SER A 16 6.48 -3.13 5.26
N ASP A 17 7.72 -3.48 5.59
CA ASP A 17 8.03 -4.41 6.68
C ASP A 17 7.48 -3.95 8.05
N SER A 18 7.41 -2.63 8.27
CA SER A 18 6.98 -2.06 9.55
C SER A 18 5.52 -1.59 9.56
N LEU A 19 4.82 -1.57 8.42
CA LEU A 19 3.52 -0.93 8.29
C LEU A 19 2.46 -1.55 9.20
N ILE A 20 2.32 -2.86 9.19
CA ILE A 20 1.29 -3.56 9.97
C ILE A 20 1.49 -3.33 11.47
N GLN A 21 2.74 -3.42 11.94
CA GLN A 21 3.06 -3.19 13.34
C GLN A 21 2.76 -1.75 13.76
N LEU A 22 3.13 -0.78 12.93
CA LEU A 22 2.90 0.64 13.22
C LEU A 22 1.40 0.99 13.19
N LEU A 23 0.64 0.42 12.27
CA LEU A 23 -0.81 0.58 12.23
C LEU A 23 -1.47 -0.03 13.47
N ASP A 24 -1.01 -1.16 13.94
CA ASP A 24 -1.53 -1.78 15.16
C ASP A 24 -1.26 -0.90 16.39
N GLN A 25 -0.08 -0.31 16.48
CA GLN A 25 0.26 0.63 17.55
C GLN A 25 -0.56 1.93 17.50
N ALA A 26 -0.95 2.37 16.32
CA ALA A 26 -1.68 3.61 16.10
C ALA A 26 -3.19 3.42 15.96
N LYS A 27 -3.72 2.24 16.21
CA LYS A 27 -5.13 1.92 15.90
C LYS A 27 -6.15 2.78 16.65
N GLU A 28 -5.82 3.30 17.82
CA GLU A 28 -6.68 4.23 18.55
C GLU A 28 -6.81 5.57 17.82
N THR A 29 -5.77 5.98 17.13
CA THR A 29 -5.76 7.20 16.31
C THR A 29 -6.44 6.97 14.96
N THR A 30 -6.12 5.89 14.28
CA THR A 30 -6.65 5.57 12.96
C THR A 30 -8.09 5.06 13.01
N GLY A 31 -8.42 4.29 14.04
CA GLY A 31 -9.73 3.65 14.15
C GLY A 31 -9.93 2.56 13.10
N VAL A 32 -11.21 2.22 12.86
CA VAL A 32 -11.61 1.28 11.81
C VAL A 32 -12.21 2.09 10.67
N PRO A 33 -11.55 2.14 9.51
CA PRO A 33 -12.04 2.92 8.38
C PRO A 33 -13.22 2.23 7.68
N ASP A 34 -14.16 3.02 7.15
CA ASP A 34 -15.19 2.54 6.24
C ASP A 34 -14.65 2.50 4.79
N PHE A 35 -13.72 3.40 4.46
CA PHE A 35 -13.08 3.47 3.15
C PHE A 35 -11.59 3.66 3.30
N LEU A 36 -10.83 3.02 2.41
CA LEU A 36 -9.39 3.19 2.29
C LEU A 36 -9.08 3.67 0.87
N PHE A 37 -8.43 4.82 0.78
CA PHE A 37 -7.97 5.38 -0.47
C PHE A 37 -6.45 5.27 -0.57
N CYS A 38 -5.96 4.59 -1.59
CA CYS A 38 -4.54 4.50 -1.91
C CYS A 38 -4.24 5.48 -3.04
N LEU A 39 -3.41 6.48 -2.79
CA LEU A 39 -3.12 7.57 -3.72
C LEU A 39 -1.76 7.38 -4.40
N ASP A 40 -1.47 6.16 -4.81
CA ASP A 40 -0.16 5.76 -5.33
C ASP A 40 -0.19 5.27 -6.78
N SER A 41 -1.36 5.29 -7.42
CA SER A 41 -1.50 4.87 -8.80
C SER A 41 -1.27 6.01 -9.76
N GLY A 42 -0.71 5.68 -10.94
CA GLY A 42 -0.55 6.64 -12.00
C GLY A 42 -1.87 7.02 -12.68
N CYS A 43 -1.80 8.00 -13.55
CA CYS A 43 -2.92 8.42 -14.39
C CYS A 43 -2.47 8.49 -15.85
N ILE A 44 -3.42 8.34 -16.78
CA ILE A 44 -3.16 8.47 -18.22
C ILE A 44 -3.16 9.96 -18.61
N ASP A 45 -4.04 10.74 -17.99
CA ASP A 45 -4.13 12.19 -18.17
C ASP A 45 -4.56 12.85 -16.85
N TYR A 46 -4.55 14.20 -16.80
CA TYR A 46 -4.92 14.94 -15.61
C TYR A 46 -6.36 15.47 -15.63
N ASP A 47 -7.12 15.18 -16.68
CA ASP A 47 -8.49 15.67 -16.85
C ASP A 47 -9.53 14.70 -16.31
N HIS A 48 -9.14 13.46 -16.02
CA HIS A 48 -10.03 12.40 -15.58
C HIS A 48 -9.56 11.79 -14.25
N LEU A 49 -10.52 11.35 -13.45
CA LEU A 49 -10.23 10.52 -12.28
C LEU A 49 -10.01 9.08 -12.74
N TRP A 50 -8.84 8.55 -12.50
CA TRP A 50 -8.47 7.18 -12.84
C TRP A 50 -8.53 6.30 -11.61
N LEU A 51 -9.24 5.18 -11.73
CA LEU A 51 -9.40 4.20 -10.66
C LEU A 51 -8.83 2.86 -11.11
N THR A 52 -8.00 2.25 -10.27
CA THR A 52 -7.52 0.88 -10.49
C THR A 52 -8.63 -0.09 -10.11
N SER A 53 -9.11 -0.86 -11.07
CA SER A 53 -10.19 -1.83 -10.86
C SER A 53 -9.69 -3.26 -10.67
N SER A 54 -8.47 -3.55 -11.07
CA SER A 54 -7.84 -4.86 -10.89
C SER A 54 -6.33 -4.75 -10.96
N LEU A 55 -5.65 -5.72 -10.35
CA LEU A 55 -4.20 -5.82 -10.40
C LEU A 55 -3.79 -7.21 -10.88
N ARG A 56 -2.67 -7.27 -11.58
CA ARG A 56 -2.04 -8.55 -11.93
C ARG A 56 -1.46 -9.20 -10.68
N GLY A 57 -1.38 -10.52 -10.69
CA GLY A 57 -0.64 -11.25 -9.68
C GLY A 57 0.88 -11.12 -9.88
N VAL A 58 1.62 -11.52 -8.88
CA VAL A 58 3.09 -11.59 -8.92
C VAL A 58 3.54 -12.92 -8.37
N ALA A 59 4.60 -13.47 -8.99
CA ALA A 59 5.32 -14.62 -8.47
C ALA A 59 6.81 -14.31 -8.48
N MET A 60 7.46 -14.56 -7.36
CA MET A 60 8.91 -14.39 -7.23
C MET A 60 9.56 -15.74 -6.96
N LEU A 61 10.71 -15.97 -7.60
CA LEU A 61 11.45 -17.23 -7.48
C LEU A 61 12.93 -16.92 -7.29
N ASP A 62 13.50 -17.40 -6.21
CA ASP A 62 14.93 -17.35 -5.96
C ASP A 62 15.57 -18.71 -6.25
N ILE A 63 16.55 -18.72 -7.14
CA ILE A 63 17.30 -19.93 -7.50
C ILE A 63 18.73 -19.76 -7.05
N GLN A 64 19.19 -20.67 -6.18
CA GLN A 64 20.60 -20.73 -5.75
C GLN A 64 21.25 -21.99 -6.28
N VAL A 65 22.39 -21.83 -6.91
CA VAL A 65 23.21 -22.94 -7.39
C VAL A 65 24.58 -22.84 -6.70
N LYS A 66 24.95 -23.87 -5.98
CA LYS A 66 26.27 -23.99 -5.34
C LYS A 66 27.05 -25.09 -6.03
N ILE A 67 28.26 -24.76 -6.45
CA ILE A 67 29.20 -25.72 -7.04
C ILE A 67 30.31 -25.95 -6.02
N ALA A 68 30.49 -27.21 -5.66
CA ALA A 68 31.50 -27.59 -4.67
C ALA A 68 32.89 -27.63 -5.29
#